data_ddbc0ecd23ebd9fa3e972eadc60847ed
#
_entry.id   ddbc0ecd23ebd9fa3e972eadc60847ed
#
_cell.length_a   1.000
_cell.length_b   1.000
_cell.length_c   1.000
_cell.angle_alpha   90.00
_cell.angle_beta   90.00
_cell.angle_gamma   90.00
#
_symmetry.space_group_name_H-M   'P 1'
#
loop_
_entity.id
_entity.type
_entity.pdbx_description
1 polymer ?
#
loop_
_entity_poly.entity_id
_entity_poly.type
_entity_poly.pdbx_seq_one_letter_code
_entity_poly.pdbx_strand_id
1 'polypeptide(L)'
;MQTKPKFSALTTFNLEKQPYGLDLIESFYKFWPNNCILYVFLENGLEKIDYGKIKHKVKFFDYKTSIPDYYNFCKKFKSYKNKQDDYRLNAFRFAYKVFAMKKAVSIASSDFLIWLDADIKTVKPITNEFLLRLTDRQKYISYLGRSHVKKENVRYSENGFTIFNRKHPLNTLFWEKIQKMYSGGELFKLSEWHDSFVFDVVRNLLEKENNCSNVNISNFGIKDVGNESHVFVASILGDYMDHKKGSRKQKKWSPEFINRFNSTT
;
A
#
# COMPACT_ATOMS: atom_id res chain seq x y z
N MET A 1 11.77 13.44 -27.28
CA MET A 1 10.42 13.21 -26.67
C MET A 1 10.61 12.46 -25.34
N GLN A 2 10.13 13.01 -24.22
CA GLN A 2 10.16 12.26 -22.97
C GLN A 2 9.12 11.13 -23.03
N THR A 3 9.56 9.90 -22.81
CA THR A 3 8.66 8.74 -22.75
C THR A 3 7.63 8.91 -21.61
N LYS A 4 6.37 8.53 -21.86
CA LYS A 4 5.34 8.55 -20.81
C LYS A 4 5.76 7.63 -19.67
N PRO A 5 5.64 8.05 -18.41
CA PRO A 5 5.99 7.22 -17.26
C PRO A 5 5.20 5.91 -17.24
N LYS A 6 5.87 4.84 -16.82
CA LYS A 6 5.27 3.52 -16.64
C LYS A 6 4.89 3.30 -15.20
N PHE A 7 3.71 2.73 -14.99
CA PHE A 7 3.20 2.34 -13.67
C PHE A 7 3.13 0.83 -13.53
N SER A 8 3.33 0.35 -12.32
CA SER A 8 2.95 -0.99 -11.91
C SER A 8 2.37 -0.94 -10.49
N ALA A 9 1.62 -1.95 -10.12
CA ALA A 9 1.07 -2.08 -8.79
C ALA A 9 1.55 -3.37 -8.13
N LEU A 10 1.43 -3.45 -6.81
CA LEU A 10 1.68 -4.67 -6.07
C LEU A 10 0.69 -4.82 -4.91
N THR A 11 0.48 -6.06 -4.54
CA THR A 11 -0.25 -6.47 -3.34
C THR A 11 0.31 -7.77 -2.78
N THR A 12 -0.04 -8.09 -1.54
CA THR A 12 0.24 -9.38 -0.93
C THR A 12 -0.91 -9.83 -0.03
N PHE A 13 -1.23 -11.10 -0.05
CA PHE A 13 -2.24 -11.67 0.84
C PHE A 13 -2.12 -13.20 0.93
N ASN A 14 -2.77 -13.75 1.94
CA ASN A 14 -2.99 -15.19 2.09
C ASN A 14 -4.37 -15.52 1.53
N LEU A 15 -4.46 -16.31 0.47
CA LEU A 15 -5.73 -16.56 -0.22
C LEU A 15 -6.78 -17.23 0.68
N GLU A 16 -6.37 -18.13 1.57
CA GLU A 16 -7.29 -18.83 2.46
C GLU A 16 -7.88 -17.94 3.56
N LYS A 17 -7.06 -17.02 4.09
CA LYS A 17 -7.47 -16.09 5.16
C LYS A 17 -8.06 -14.78 4.62
N GLN A 18 -7.76 -14.45 3.38
CA GLN A 18 -8.06 -13.15 2.77
C GLN A 18 -8.63 -13.32 1.34
N PRO A 19 -9.74 -14.08 1.17
CA PRO A 19 -10.31 -14.36 -0.16
C PRO A 19 -10.74 -13.10 -0.90
N TYR A 20 -10.98 -11.99 -0.19
CA TYR A 20 -11.28 -10.68 -0.77
C TYR A 20 -10.15 -10.11 -1.64
N GLY A 21 -8.93 -10.64 -1.54
CA GLY A 21 -7.85 -10.30 -2.45
C GLY A 21 -8.12 -10.68 -3.91
N LEU A 22 -9.02 -11.64 -4.16
CA LEU A 22 -9.49 -11.95 -5.51
C LEU A 22 -10.33 -10.80 -6.10
N ASP A 23 -11.15 -10.13 -5.29
CA ASP A 23 -11.89 -8.92 -5.69
C ASP A 23 -10.96 -7.80 -6.18
N LEU A 24 -9.81 -7.64 -5.49
CA LEU A 24 -8.78 -6.69 -5.93
C LEU A 24 -8.23 -7.08 -7.30
N ILE A 25 -7.84 -8.35 -7.49
CA ILE A 25 -7.27 -8.82 -8.76
C ILE A 25 -8.25 -8.64 -9.90
N GLU A 26 -9.52 -9.07 -9.72
CA GLU A 26 -10.57 -8.94 -10.72
C GLU A 26 -10.84 -7.48 -11.08
N SER A 27 -11.00 -6.62 -10.07
CA SER A 27 -11.25 -5.20 -10.29
C SER A 27 -10.04 -4.47 -10.89
N PHE A 28 -8.82 -4.88 -10.53
CA PHE A 28 -7.60 -4.39 -11.17
C PHE A 28 -7.58 -4.75 -12.66
N TYR A 29 -7.81 -6.02 -12.97
CA TYR A 29 -7.86 -6.49 -14.35
C TYR A 29 -8.87 -5.71 -15.20
N LYS A 30 -10.05 -5.43 -14.64
CA LYS A 30 -11.14 -4.74 -15.32
C LYS A 30 -10.92 -3.24 -15.52
N PHE A 31 -10.36 -2.57 -14.52
CA PHE A 31 -10.43 -1.10 -14.45
C PHE A 31 -9.07 -0.39 -14.54
N TRP A 32 -7.95 -1.09 -14.42
CA TRP A 32 -6.63 -0.45 -14.53
C TRP A 32 -6.10 -0.46 -15.96
N PRO A 33 -5.15 0.43 -16.31
CA PRO A 33 -4.57 0.47 -17.66
C PRO A 33 -3.93 -0.87 -18.04
N ASN A 34 -4.04 -1.29 -19.31
CA ASN A 34 -3.46 -2.54 -19.77
C ASN A 34 -1.92 -2.60 -19.68
N ASN A 35 -1.27 -1.45 -19.69
CA ASN A 35 0.18 -1.33 -19.52
C ASN A 35 0.62 -1.24 -18.05
N CYS A 36 -0.29 -1.30 -17.09
CA CYS A 36 -0.01 -1.36 -15.66
C CYS A 36 -0.02 -2.82 -15.20
N ILE A 37 1.12 -3.34 -14.78
CA ILE A 37 1.26 -4.73 -14.31
C ILE A 37 1.03 -4.79 -12.80
N LEU A 38 0.20 -5.75 -12.35
CA LEU A 38 0.03 -6.07 -10.94
C LEU A 38 0.96 -7.23 -10.53
N TYR A 39 1.80 -6.99 -9.54
CA TYR A 39 2.61 -8.02 -8.86
C TYR A 39 1.84 -8.52 -7.64
N VAL A 40 1.56 -9.81 -7.57
CA VAL A 40 0.81 -10.43 -6.47
C VAL A 40 1.70 -11.45 -5.77
N PHE A 41 2.02 -11.19 -4.50
CA PHE A 41 2.75 -12.15 -3.67
C PHE A 41 1.76 -12.91 -2.80
N LEU A 42 1.61 -14.23 -3.04
CA LEU A 42 0.68 -15.09 -2.33
C LEU A 42 1.40 -15.98 -1.32
N GLU A 43 0.90 -15.98 -0.09
CA GLU A 43 1.43 -16.89 0.94
C GLU A 43 0.96 -18.32 0.70
N ASN A 44 -0.30 -18.52 0.28
CA ASN A 44 -0.91 -19.80 0.00
C ASN A 44 -1.83 -19.71 -1.22
N GLY A 45 -2.15 -20.85 -1.84
CA GLY A 45 -3.20 -20.98 -2.84
C GLY A 45 -2.79 -20.57 -4.25
N LEU A 46 -1.50 -20.44 -4.50
CA LEU A 46 -1.00 -20.12 -5.85
C LEU A 46 -1.48 -21.17 -6.87
N GLU A 47 -1.54 -22.44 -6.48
CA GLU A 47 -2.01 -23.55 -7.28
C GLU A 47 -3.53 -23.55 -7.55
N LYS A 48 -4.29 -22.71 -6.80
CA LYS A 48 -5.75 -22.60 -6.91
C LYS A 48 -6.21 -21.51 -7.88
N ILE A 49 -5.26 -20.74 -8.44
CA ILE A 49 -5.58 -19.61 -9.32
C ILE A 49 -5.45 -20.03 -10.79
N ASP A 50 -6.53 -19.88 -11.54
CA ASP A 50 -6.49 -19.95 -13.00
C ASP A 50 -5.88 -18.68 -13.60
N TYR A 51 -4.65 -18.80 -14.07
CA TYR A 51 -3.88 -17.68 -14.64
C TYR A 51 -4.24 -17.35 -16.09
N GLY A 52 -4.96 -18.24 -16.79
CA GLY A 52 -5.04 -18.27 -18.24
C GLY A 52 -5.26 -16.89 -18.89
N LYS A 53 -6.34 -16.22 -18.51
CA LYS A 53 -6.76 -14.96 -19.14
C LYS A 53 -6.05 -13.71 -18.61
N ILE A 54 -5.47 -13.74 -17.40
CA ILE A 54 -4.97 -12.55 -16.71
C ILE A 54 -3.44 -12.42 -16.65
N LYS A 55 -2.70 -13.47 -17.10
CA LYS A 55 -1.22 -13.53 -17.01
C LYS A 55 -0.46 -12.39 -17.69
N HIS A 56 -1.07 -11.74 -18.68
CA HIS A 56 -0.46 -10.61 -19.37
C HIS A 56 -0.47 -9.33 -18.54
N LYS A 57 -1.33 -9.24 -17.54
CA LYS A 57 -1.52 -8.04 -16.70
C LYS A 57 -1.24 -8.31 -15.21
N VAL A 58 -1.26 -9.56 -14.77
CA VAL A 58 -1.03 -9.96 -13.37
C VAL A 58 0.09 -10.98 -13.31
N LYS A 59 1.11 -10.72 -12.48
CA LYS A 59 2.23 -11.62 -12.21
C LYS A 59 2.15 -12.14 -10.79
N PHE A 60 2.08 -13.44 -10.64
CA PHE A 60 2.00 -14.09 -9.34
C PHE A 60 3.36 -14.63 -8.89
N PHE A 61 3.60 -14.51 -7.59
CA PHE A 61 4.80 -15.00 -6.93
C PHE A 61 4.40 -15.76 -5.66
N ASP A 62 4.97 -16.92 -5.46
CA ASP A 62 4.91 -17.59 -4.16
C ASP A 62 5.69 -16.75 -3.14
N TYR A 63 5.03 -16.35 -2.07
CA TYR A 63 5.59 -15.45 -1.07
C TYR A 63 6.78 -16.09 -0.36
N LYS A 64 6.67 -17.38 -0.01
CA LYS A 64 7.68 -18.10 0.77
C LYS A 64 9.01 -18.18 0.05
N THR A 65 8.97 -18.54 -1.22
CA THR A 65 10.18 -18.68 -2.05
C THR A 65 10.72 -17.35 -2.52
N SER A 66 9.85 -16.36 -2.77
CA SER A 66 10.25 -15.05 -3.30
C SER A 66 10.78 -14.10 -2.24
N ILE A 67 10.40 -14.27 -0.96
CA ILE A 67 10.68 -13.33 0.13
C ILE A 67 11.22 -14.05 1.38
N PRO A 68 12.36 -14.73 1.30
CA PRO A 68 12.96 -15.43 2.44
C PRO A 68 13.35 -14.49 3.59
N ASP A 69 13.65 -13.22 3.29
CA ASP A 69 14.02 -12.19 4.28
C ASP A 69 12.95 -11.99 5.36
N TYR A 70 11.66 -12.14 5.03
CA TYR A 70 10.58 -12.08 6.00
C TYR A 70 10.69 -13.20 7.04
N TYR A 71 10.96 -14.43 6.62
CA TYR A 71 11.10 -15.58 7.52
C TYR A 71 12.35 -15.47 8.38
N ASN A 72 13.45 -14.94 7.83
CA ASN A 72 14.66 -14.62 8.58
C ASN A 72 14.39 -13.57 9.65
N PHE A 73 13.64 -12.51 9.33
CA PHE A 73 13.17 -11.51 10.30
C PHE A 73 12.34 -12.18 11.41
N CYS A 74 11.36 -13.00 11.06
CA CYS A 74 10.51 -13.70 12.03
C CYS A 74 11.32 -14.61 12.97
N LYS A 75 12.30 -15.32 12.43
CA LYS A 75 13.19 -16.20 13.22
C LYS A 75 14.08 -15.38 14.16
N LYS A 76 14.73 -14.34 13.64
CA LYS A 76 15.68 -13.48 14.38
C LYS A 76 15.03 -12.78 15.57
N PHE A 77 13.80 -12.30 15.40
CA PHE A 77 13.11 -11.48 16.40
C PHE A 77 11.96 -12.21 17.10
N LYS A 78 12.01 -13.55 17.15
CA LYS A 78 10.96 -14.41 17.73
C LYS A 78 10.52 -13.99 19.15
N SER A 79 11.42 -13.45 19.96
CA SER A 79 11.14 -12.98 21.33
C SER A 79 10.14 -11.80 21.40
N TYR A 80 10.02 -11.04 20.32
CA TYR A 80 9.04 -9.92 20.25
C TYR A 80 7.64 -10.37 19.84
N LYS A 81 7.43 -11.66 19.53
CA LYS A 81 6.15 -12.18 19.05
C LYS A 81 5.04 -12.09 20.11
N ASN A 82 5.36 -12.16 21.38
CA ASN A 82 4.38 -12.18 22.48
C ASN A 82 3.74 -10.81 22.80
N LYS A 83 4.11 -9.73 22.08
CA LYS A 83 3.50 -8.39 22.22
C LYS A 83 2.38 -8.12 21.23
N GLN A 84 1.83 -9.16 20.58
CA GLN A 84 0.91 -9.04 19.44
C GLN A 84 -0.55 -8.73 19.81
N ASP A 85 -0.90 -8.68 21.10
CA ASP A 85 -2.27 -8.36 21.55
C ASP A 85 -2.67 -6.91 21.19
N ASP A 86 -1.71 -5.98 21.17
CA ASP A 86 -1.89 -4.67 20.55
C ASP A 86 -1.45 -4.71 19.09
N TYR A 87 -2.39 -4.43 18.16
CA TYR A 87 -2.07 -4.41 16.73
C TYR A 87 -0.92 -3.46 16.40
N ARG A 88 -0.74 -2.39 17.17
CA ARG A 88 0.34 -1.40 16.97
C ARG A 88 1.74 -1.99 17.22
N LEU A 89 1.81 -3.02 18.04
CA LEU A 89 3.04 -3.75 18.38
C LEU A 89 3.18 -5.08 17.61
N ASN A 90 2.34 -5.33 16.60
CA ASN A 90 2.39 -6.55 15.80
C ASN A 90 3.32 -6.40 14.57
N ALA A 91 4.64 -6.28 14.82
CA ALA A 91 5.64 -6.12 13.78
C ALA A 91 5.60 -7.23 12.71
N PHE A 92 5.34 -8.48 13.10
CA PHE A 92 5.36 -9.64 12.20
C PHE A 92 4.27 -9.56 11.14
N ARG A 93 3.06 -9.17 11.54
CA ARG A 93 1.94 -8.98 10.62
C ARG A 93 2.24 -7.92 9.56
N PHE A 94 2.83 -6.80 9.99
CA PHE A 94 3.09 -5.67 9.09
C PHE A 94 4.39 -5.80 8.30
N ALA A 95 5.40 -6.50 8.85
CA ALA A 95 6.62 -6.86 8.12
C ALA A 95 6.30 -7.64 6.84
N TYR A 96 5.28 -8.51 6.87
CA TYR A 96 4.80 -9.25 5.70
C TYR A 96 4.57 -8.35 4.49
N LYS A 97 3.86 -7.25 4.68
CA LYS A 97 3.64 -6.22 3.67
C LYS A 97 4.93 -5.53 3.23
N VAL A 98 5.75 -5.09 4.18
CA VAL A 98 6.95 -4.30 3.92
C VAL A 98 7.98 -5.09 3.10
N PHE A 99 8.20 -6.36 3.42
CA PHE A 99 9.12 -7.21 2.66
C PHE A 99 8.62 -7.48 1.23
N ALA A 100 7.30 -7.61 1.01
CA ALA A 100 6.71 -7.71 -0.33
C ALA A 100 6.95 -6.43 -1.14
N MET A 101 6.73 -5.25 -0.53
CA MET A 101 6.98 -3.96 -1.17
C MET A 101 8.45 -3.81 -1.57
N LYS A 102 9.37 -4.12 -0.67
CA LYS A 102 10.81 -4.09 -0.95
C LYS A 102 11.19 -5.02 -2.12
N LYS A 103 10.66 -6.24 -2.12
CA LYS A 103 10.89 -7.19 -3.23
C LYS A 103 10.35 -6.65 -4.55
N ALA A 104 9.14 -6.10 -4.56
CA ALA A 104 8.55 -5.54 -5.77
C ALA A 104 9.36 -4.34 -6.31
N VAL A 105 9.88 -3.47 -5.45
CA VAL A 105 10.78 -2.37 -5.84
C VAL A 105 12.00 -2.89 -6.59
N SER A 106 12.56 -4.04 -6.19
CA SER A 106 13.75 -4.61 -6.83
C SER A 106 13.48 -5.25 -8.20
N ILE A 107 12.27 -5.78 -8.44
CA ILE A 107 11.96 -6.55 -9.66
C ILE A 107 11.07 -5.80 -10.66
N ALA A 108 10.37 -4.75 -10.25
CA ALA A 108 9.52 -3.97 -11.15
C ALA A 108 10.36 -3.21 -12.16
N SER A 109 9.88 -3.11 -13.41
CA SER A 109 10.52 -2.34 -14.49
C SER A 109 9.88 -0.98 -14.74
N SER A 110 8.81 -0.63 -14.00
CA SER A 110 8.10 0.64 -14.11
C SER A 110 8.87 1.79 -13.46
N ASP A 111 8.50 3.03 -13.78
CA ASP A 111 9.04 4.22 -13.12
C ASP A 111 8.40 4.44 -11.75
N PHE A 112 7.09 4.19 -11.67
CA PHE A 112 6.29 4.27 -10.44
C PHE A 112 5.75 2.92 -10.05
N LEU A 113 5.84 2.58 -8.75
CA LEU A 113 5.30 1.36 -8.15
C LEU A 113 4.23 1.73 -7.12
N ILE A 114 3.03 1.16 -7.25
CA ILE A 114 1.87 1.47 -6.44
C ILE A 114 1.59 0.32 -5.49
N TRP A 115 1.59 0.57 -4.18
CA TRP A 115 1.07 -0.37 -3.20
C TRP A 115 -0.45 -0.31 -3.15
N LEU A 116 -1.10 -1.47 -3.11
CA LEU A 116 -2.53 -1.65 -2.89
C LEU A 116 -2.76 -2.68 -1.77
N ASP A 117 -3.45 -2.29 -0.68
CA ASP A 117 -3.91 -3.28 0.30
C ASP A 117 -4.90 -4.25 -0.36
N ALA A 118 -4.85 -5.53 0.01
CA ALA A 118 -5.65 -6.59 -0.63
C ALA A 118 -7.18 -6.42 -0.49
N ASP A 119 -7.63 -5.57 0.42
CA ASP A 119 -9.04 -5.25 0.66
C ASP A 119 -9.52 -3.98 -0.08
N ILE A 120 -8.74 -3.53 -1.07
CA ILE A 120 -9.14 -2.47 -2.00
C ILE A 120 -9.88 -3.08 -3.19
N LYS A 121 -11.00 -2.47 -3.57
CA LYS A 121 -11.76 -2.81 -4.77
C LYS A 121 -11.93 -1.60 -5.66
N THR A 122 -11.45 -1.69 -6.90
CA THR A 122 -11.62 -0.62 -7.90
C THR A 122 -13.02 -0.71 -8.53
N VAL A 123 -13.67 0.44 -8.72
CA VAL A 123 -15.05 0.52 -9.21
C VAL A 123 -15.22 1.34 -10.49
N LYS A 124 -14.22 2.17 -10.81
CA LYS A 124 -14.19 3.00 -12.01
C LYS A 124 -12.85 2.89 -12.73
N PRO A 125 -12.78 3.14 -14.04
CA PRO A 125 -11.53 3.11 -14.79
C PRO A 125 -10.47 4.04 -14.19
N ILE A 126 -9.31 3.48 -13.91
CA ILE A 126 -8.09 4.20 -13.58
C ILE A 126 -7.37 4.53 -14.88
N THR A 127 -7.05 5.79 -15.11
CA THR A 127 -6.29 6.21 -16.29
C THR A 127 -4.85 6.55 -15.95
N ASN A 128 -3.97 6.54 -16.95
CA ASN A 128 -2.58 7.00 -16.76
C ASN A 128 -2.54 8.48 -16.34
N GLU A 129 -3.46 9.31 -16.84
CA GLU A 129 -3.60 10.73 -16.47
C GLU A 129 -3.97 10.89 -15.01
N PHE A 130 -4.91 10.05 -14.51
CA PHE A 130 -5.24 10.03 -13.08
C PHE A 130 -4.02 9.66 -12.23
N LEU A 131 -3.29 8.61 -12.60
CA LEU A 131 -2.08 8.21 -11.87
C LEU A 131 -0.99 9.29 -11.92
N LEU A 132 -0.81 9.95 -13.07
CA LEU A 132 0.13 11.07 -13.21
C LEU A 132 -0.23 12.24 -12.31
N ARG A 133 -1.53 12.56 -12.17
CA ARG A 133 -2.00 13.60 -11.25
C ARG A 133 -1.63 13.33 -9.79
N LEU A 134 -1.54 12.06 -9.39
CA LEU A 134 -1.17 11.65 -8.03
C LEU A 134 0.34 11.61 -7.80
N THR A 135 1.16 11.91 -8.81
CA THR A 135 2.62 11.79 -8.74
C THR A 135 3.32 13.10 -9.09
N ASP A 136 4.54 13.22 -8.61
CA ASP A 136 5.48 14.26 -9.03
C ASP A 136 6.85 13.59 -9.26
N ARG A 137 7.49 13.86 -10.39
CA ARG A 137 8.81 13.29 -10.71
C ARG A 137 9.92 13.77 -9.77
N GLN A 138 9.73 14.93 -9.16
CA GLN A 138 10.66 15.52 -8.19
C GLN A 138 10.45 15.00 -6.75
N LYS A 139 9.46 14.14 -6.56
CA LYS A 139 9.12 13.54 -5.27
C LYS A 139 9.32 12.03 -5.31
N TYR A 140 9.76 11.46 -4.20
CA TYR A 140 10.05 10.02 -4.16
C TYR A 140 8.85 9.17 -3.70
N ILE A 141 7.84 9.80 -3.06
CA ILE A 141 6.63 9.11 -2.56
C ILE A 141 5.39 9.97 -2.78
N SER A 142 4.24 9.30 -3.05
CA SER A 142 2.91 9.88 -2.87
C SER A 142 2.15 9.04 -1.85
N TYR A 143 1.61 9.69 -0.82
CA TYR A 143 1.01 9.04 0.35
C TYR A 143 -0.30 9.70 0.77
N LEU A 144 -1.11 9.01 1.57
CA LEU A 144 -2.34 9.53 2.16
C LEU A 144 -2.08 10.06 3.58
N GLY A 145 -1.88 11.35 3.70
CA GLY A 145 -1.74 12.02 5.00
C GLY A 145 -3.09 12.19 5.72
N ARG A 146 -3.04 12.43 7.02
CA ARG A 146 -4.22 12.60 7.89
C ARG A 146 -4.29 13.98 8.53
N SER A 147 -3.70 15.01 7.93
CA SER A 147 -3.67 16.37 8.46
C SER A 147 -5.06 16.99 8.70
N HIS A 148 -6.09 16.49 8.00
CA HIS A 148 -7.47 16.94 8.16
C HIS A 148 -8.24 16.19 9.28
N VAL A 149 -7.69 15.10 9.82
CA VAL A 149 -8.32 14.32 10.89
C VAL A 149 -8.07 15.01 12.23
N LYS A 150 -9.14 15.49 12.86
CA LYS A 150 -9.08 16.22 14.13
C LYS A 150 -8.85 15.32 15.36
N LYS A 151 -9.03 14.00 15.23
CA LYS A 151 -8.83 13.07 16.33
C LYS A 151 -7.35 12.99 16.71
N GLU A 152 -7.03 13.34 17.94
CA GLU A 152 -5.66 13.43 18.46
C GLU A 152 -4.82 12.15 18.38
N ASN A 153 -5.45 11.00 18.26
CA ASN A 153 -4.80 9.69 18.34
C ASN A 153 -4.39 9.08 16.98
N VAL A 154 -4.60 9.78 15.86
CA VAL A 154 -4.26 9.25 14.53
C VAL A 154 -3.20 10.14 13.88
N ARG A 155 -1.93 9.85 14.15
CA ARG A 155 -0.78 10.67 13.74
C ARG A 155 0.01 10.12 12.55
N TYR A 156 -0.39 9.01 11.96
CA TYR A 156 0.34 8.36 10.86
C TYR A 156 -0.50 8.29 9.59
N SER A 157 0.18 8.20 8.45
CA SER A 157 -0.43 8.13 7.12
C SER A 157 -1.29 6.87 6.95
N GLU A 158 -2.27 6.94 6.07
CA GLU A 158 -3.02 5.79 5.60
C GLU A 158 -2.22 5.03 4.56
N ASN A 159 -1.79 3.82 4.90
CA ASN A 159 -0.85 3.08 4.07
C ASN A 159 -1.53 1.99 3.19
N GLY A 160 -2.84 2.11 2.94
CA GLY A 160 -3.55 1.23 2.01
C GLY A 160 -3.20 1.50 0.54
N PHE A 161 -2.78 2.74 0.24
CA PHE A 161 -2.35 3.18 -1.09
C PHE A 161 -1.13 4.09 -0.97
N THR A 162 -0.05 3.72 -1.65
CA THR A 162 1.18 4.52 -1.66
C THR A 162 1.85 4.37 -3.03
N ILE A 163 2.38 5.45 -3.59
CA ILE A 163 3.12 5.42 -4.86
C ILE A 163 4.60 5.72 -4.57
N PHE A 164 5.50 4.89 -5.07
CA PHE A 164 6.94 5.05 -4.98
C PHE A 164 7.51 5.43 -6.35
N ASN A 165 8.21 6.55 -6.42
CA ASN A 165 8.99 6.94 -7.60
C ASN A 165 10.33 6.21 -7.57
N ARG A 166 10.44 5.10 -8.27
CA ARG A 166 11.62 4.23 -8.28
C ARG A 166 12.86 4.87 -8.93
N LYS A 167 12.67 5.93 -9.72
CA LYS A 167 13.76 6.66 -10.38
C LYS A 167 14.36 7.76 -9.50
N HIS A 168 13.68 8.14 -8.42
CA HIS A 168 14.17 9.19 -7.54
C HIS A 168 15.25 8.64 -6.58
N PRO A 169 16.40 9.33 -6.41
CA PRO A 169 17.51 8.85 -5.56
C PRO A 169 17.08 8.53 -4.11
N LEU A 170 16.23 9.39 -3.53
CA LEU A 170 15.73 9.19 -2.16
C LEU A 170 14.82 7.95 -2.02
N ASN A 171 14.30 7.39 -3.11
CA ASN A 171 13.54 6.13 -3.03
C ASN A 171 14.45 4.96 -2.63
N THR A 172 15.66 4.89 -3.19
CA THR A 172 16.65 3.88 -2.79
C THR A 172 17.01 4.03 -1.31
N LEU A 173 17.33 5.24 -0.88
CA LEU A 173 17.68 5.53 0.51
C LEU A 173 16.51 5.26 1.48
N PHE A 174 15.26 5.53 1.06
CA PHE A 174 14.07 5.17 1.83
C PHE A 174 14.01 3.65 2.10
N TRP A 175 14.21 2.83 1.07
CA TRP A 175 14.16 1.38 1.21
C TRP A 175 15.34 0.80 1.99
N GLU A 176 16.52 1.40 1.91
CA GLU A 176 17.67 1.07 2.75
C GLU A 176 17.38 1.35 4.23
N LYS A 177 16.80 2.52 4.55
CA LYS A 177 16.40 2.86 5.93
C LYS A 177 15.27 1.93 6.43
N ILE A 178 14.26 1.65 5.61
CA ILE A 178 13.20 0.67 5.94
C ILE A 178 13.81 -0.72 6.21
N GLN A 179 14.75 -1.16 5.38
CA GLN A 179 15.43 -2.43 5.59
C GLN A 179 16.17 -2.46 6.94
N LYS A 180 16.86 -1.38 7.28
CA LYS A 180 17.57 -1.25 8.56
C LYS A 180 16.61 -1.31 9.74
N MET A 181 15.44 -0.64 9.63
CA MET A 181 14.38 -0.72 10.64
C MET A 181 13.94 -2.17 10.88
N TYR A 182 13.61 -2.92 9.84
CA TYR A 182 13.12 -4.30 9.98
C TYR A 182 14.23 -5.31 10.20
N SER A 183 15.14 -5.49 9.26
CA SER A 183 16.19 -6.53 9.33
C SER A 183 17.22 -6.25 10.43
N GLY A 184 17.46 -4.98 10.75
CA GLY A 184 18.28 -4.54 11.87
C GLY A 184 17.59 -4.60 13.22
N GLY A 185 16.25 -4.60 13.26
CA GLY A 185 15.45 -4.59 14.48
C GLY A 185 15.30 -3.22 15.13
N GLU A 186 15.68 -2.15 14.44
CA GLU A 186 15.57 -0.77 14.98
C GLU A 186 14.11 -0.37 15.25
N LEU A 187 13.14 -0.95 14.51
CA LEU A 187 11.72 -0.70 14.75
C LEU A 187 11.29 -1.03 16.20
N PHE A 188 11.92 -2.00 16.87
CA PHE A 188 11.58 -2.39 18.25
C PHE A 188 11.97 -1.35 19.30
N LYS A 189 12.69 -0.31 18.91
CA LYS A 189 12.99 0.87 19.73
C LYS A 189 11.93 1.96 19.60
N LEU A 190 11.01 1.83 18.63
CA LEU A 190 9.93 2.78 18.39
C LEU A 190 8.74 2.50 19.33
N SER A 191 7.86 3.48 19.49
CA SER A 191 6.62 3.35 20.26
C SER A 191 5.58 2.45 19.61
N GLU A 192 5.59 2.35 18.28
CA GLU A 192 4.69 1.51 17.49
C GLU A 192 5.47 0.81 16.36
N TRP A 193 5.06 -0.42 15.98
CA TRP A 193 5.81 -1.29 15.06
C TRP A 193 5.05 -1.64 13.79
N HIS A 194 3.87 -1.07 13.57
CA HIS A 194 3.11 -1.33 12.35
C HIS A 194 3.66 -0.51 11.16
N ASP A 195 3.35 -0.96 9.97
CA ASP A 195 3.90 -0.43 8.71
C ASP A 195 3.69 1.08 8.53
N SER A 196 2.49 1.60 8.83
CA SER A 196 2.18 3.01 8.65
C SER A 196 3.01 3.93 9.56
N PHE A 197 3.25 3.51 10.81
CA PHE A 197 4.07 4.28 11.74
C PHE A 197 5.54 4.29 11.31
N VAL A 198 6.11 3.09 11.02
CA VAL A 198 7.51 2.96 10.59
C VAL A 198 7.74 3.68 9.26
N PHE A 199 6.78 3.60 8.33
CA PHE A 199 6.82 4.35 7.08
C PHE A 199 6.95 5.86 7.32
N ASP A 200 6.13 6.44 8.18
CA ASP A 200 6.16 7.87 8.48
C ASP A 200 7.42 8.29 9.24
N VAL A 201 7.93 7.46 10.14
CA VAL A 201 9.21 7.72 10.82
C VAL A 201 10.32 7.88 9.78
N VAL A 202 10.43 6.96 8.82
CA VAL A 202 11.49 7.00 7.80
C VAL A 202 11.24 8.12 6.79
N ARG A 203 9.99 8.33 6.35
CA ARG A 203 9.63 9.40 5.42
C ARG A 203 9.93 10.78 6.00
N ASN A 204 9.46 11.05 7.22
CA ASN A 204 9.68 12.34 7.89
C ASN A 204 11.16 12.62 8.15
N LEU A 205 11.94 11.57 8.51
CA LEU A 205 13.39 11.70 8.68
C LEU A 205 14.05 12.13 7.38
N LEU A 206 13.74 11.47 6.25
CA LEU A 206 14.32 11.80 4.95
C LEU A 206 13.86 13.18 4.45
N GLU A 207 12.61 13.55 4.66
CA GLU A 207 12.11 14.90 4.31
C GLU A 207 12.88 15.98 5.06
N LYS A 208 13.13 15.77 6.36
CA LYS A 208 13.92 16.69 7.19
C LYS A 208 15.40 16.74 6.77
N GLU A 209 16.04 15.57 6.59
CA GLU A 209 17.46 15.47 6.24
C GLU A 209 17.76 16.10 4.87
N ASN A 210 16.82 16.06 3.93
CA ASN A 210 17.01 16.51 2.54
C ASN A 210 16.25 17.80 2.23
N ASN A 211 15.65 18.47 3.21
CA ASN A 211 14.83 19.68 3.06
C ASN A 211 13.83 19.54 1.89
N CYS A 212 13.11 18.43 1.84
CA CYS A 212 12.16 18.12 0.79
C CYS A 212 10.78 17.76 1.36
N SER A 213 9.79 17.68 0.48
CA SER A 213 8.45 17.22 0.81
C SER A 213 7.98 16.20 -0.22
N ASN A 214 7.01 15.38 0.12
CA ASN A 214 6.38 14.40 -0.75
C ASN A 214 4.96 14.81 -1.16
N VAL A 215 4.35 14.07 -2.10
CA VAL A 215 2.97 14.31 -2.51
C VAL A 215 2.02 13.75 -1.46
N ASN A 216 1.27 14.63 -0.79
CA ASN A 216 0.16 14.22 0.06
C ASN A 216 -1.13 14.17 -0.78
N ILE A 217 -1.61 12.96 -1.08
CA ILE A 217 -2.81 12.74 -1.91
C ILE A 217 -4.06 13.35 -1.26
N SER A 218 -4.11 13.47 0.07
CA SER A 218 -5.22 14.12 0.76
C SER A 218 -5.37 15.61 0.42
N ASN A 219 -4.31 16.25 -0.10
CA ASN A 219 -4.36 17.65 -0.53
C ASN A 219 -5.14 17.85 -1.84
N PHE A 220 -5.47 16.78 -2.58
CA PHE A 220 -6.31 16.88 -3.77
C PHE A 220 -7.81 16.97 -3.47
N GLY A 221 -8.17 17.02 -2.20
CA GLY A 221 -9.53 17.20 -1.69
C GLY A 221 -10.00 16.04 -0.81
N ILE A 222 -10.75 16.39 0.21
CA ILE A 222 -11.38 15.48 1.16
C ILE A 222 -12.88 15.72 1.14
N LYS A 223 -13.67 14.66 0.99
CA LYS A 223 -15.13 14.68 1.10
C LYS A 223 -15.55 14.14 2.45
N ASP A 224 -16.65 14.66 2.98
CA ASP A 224 -17.30 14.03 4.13
C ASP A 224 -17.91 12.69 3.73
N VAL A 225 -17.54 11.64 4.45
CA VAL A 225 -18.05 10.27 4.25
C VAL A 225 -18.65 9.71 5.55
N GLY A 226 -18.95 10.58 6.52
CA GLY A 226 -19.46 10.21 7.84
C GLY A 226 -18.40 9.58 8.77
N ASN A 227 -17.13 9.52 8.35
CA ASN A 227 -16.02 9.02 9.15
C ASN A 227 -14.70 9.65 8.67
N GLU A 228 -14.29 10.72 9.32
CA GLU A 228 -13.04 11.45 8.99
C GLU A 228 -11.78 10.57 9.06
N SER A 229 -11.79 9.51 9.87
CA SER A 229 -10.63 8.61 10.00
C SER A 229 -10.46 7.66 8.81
N HIS A 230 -11.47 7.52 7.94
CA HIS A 230 -11.40 6.71 6.72
C HIS A 230 -10.88 7.52 5.52
N VAL A 231 -9.70 8.05 5.67
CA VAL A 231 -9.05 8.99 4.75
C VAL A 231 -8.97 8.48 3.30
N PHE A 232 -8.80 7.17 3.10
CA PHE A 232 -8.76 6.59 1.76
C PHE A 232 -10.04 6.89 0.98
N VAL A 233 -11.19 6.54 1.54
CA VAL A 233 -12.49 6.76 0.88
C VAL A 233 -12.88 8.23 0.86
N ALA A 234 -12.47 9.01 1.87
CA ALA A 234 -12.68 10.46 1.90
C ALA A 234 -11.88 11.21 0.82
N SER A 235 -10.68 10.72 0.46
CA SER A 235 -9.81 11.35 -0.54
C SER A 235 -10.31 11.16 -1.98
N ILE A 236 -9.59 11.74 -2.94
CA ILE A 236 -9.87 11.55 -4.38
C ILE A 236 -9.85 10.06 -4.80
N LEU A 237 -9.15 9.18 -4.06
CA LEU A 237 -9.15 7.74 -4.35
C LEU A 237 -10.52 7.11 -4.20
N GLY A 238 -11.37 7.60 -3.26
CA GLY A 238 -12.72 7.12 -3.06
C GLY A 238 -13.67 7.36 -4.24
N ASP A 239 -13.33 8.20 -5.22
CA ASP A 239 -14.10 8.33 -6.45
C ASP A 239 -13.91 7.10 -7.38
N TYR A 240 -12.85 6.32 -7.17
CA TYR A 240 -12.43 5.21 -8.02
C TYR A 240 -12.39 3.86 -7.31
N MET A 241 -12.17 3.86 -6.00
CA MET A 241 -11.87 2.65 -5.22
C MET A 241 -12.51 2.69 -3.84
N ASP A 242 -12.98 1.54 -3.36
CA ASP A 242 -13.36 1.31 -1.98
C ASP A 242 -12.23 0.58 -1.23
N HIS A 243 -12.00 0.93 0.02
CA HIS A 243 -11.05 0.26 0.92
C HIS A 243 -11.80 -0.33 2.13
N LYS A 244 -12.03 -1.64 2.10
CA LYS A 244 -12.88 -2.36 3.07
C LYS A 244 -12.17 -2.74 4.36
N LYS A 245 -11.67 -1.81 5.13
CA LYS A 245 -10.93 -2.04 6.37
C LYS A 245 -11.75 -2.77 7.47
N GLY A 246 -11.05 -3.59 8.24
CA GLY A 246 -11.61 -4.23 9.45
C GLY A 246 -12.84 -5.07 9.16
N SER A 247 -13.92 -4.91 9.92
CA SER A 247 -15.19 -5.64 9.74
C SER A 247 -15.90 -5.37 8.40
N ARG A 248 -15.53 -4.31 7.69
CA ARG A 248 -16.09 -3.97 6.36
C ARG A 248 -15.69 -4.97 5.27
N LYS A 249 -14.65 -5.77 5.49
CA LYS A 249 -14.15 -6.81 4.55
C LYS A 249 -15.22 -7.83 4.15
N GLN A 250 -16.18 -8.07 5.03
CA GLN A 250 -17.30 -8.98 4.78
C GLN A 250 -18.47 -8.32 4.04
N LYS A 251 -18.45 -6.99 3.85
CA LYS A 251 -19.49 -6.24 3.16
C LYS A 251 -19.16 -6.11 1.67
N LYS A 252 -20.20 -5.94 0.85
CA LYS A 252 -20.03 -5.64 -0.58
C LYS A 252 -19.28 -4.33 -0.77
N TRP A 253 -19.67 -3.30 0.02
CA TRP A 253 -19.09 -1.95 0.04
C TRP A 253 -18.92 -1.45 1.47
N SER A 254 -17.94 -0.58 1.73
CA SER A 254 -17.86 0.11 3.01
C SER A 254 -19.00 1.13 3.16
N PRO A 255 -19.52 1.37 4.38
CA PRO A 255 -20.53 2.40 4.60
C PRO A 255 -20.06 3.79 4.14
N GLU A 256 -18.82 4.12 4.37
CA GLU A 256 -18.20 5.38 3.96
C GLU A 256 -18.20 5.55 2.44
N PHE A 257 -17.97 4.44 1.71
CA PHE A 257 -18.03 4.45 0.25
C PHE A 257 -19.45 4.68 -0.25
N ILE A 258 -20.45 4.07 0.38
CA ILE A 258 -21.87 4.31 0.05
C ILE A 258 -22.23 5.77 0.32
N ASN A 259 -21.86 6.31 1.49
CA ASN A 259 -22.13 7.70 1.87
C ASN A 259 -21.54 8.70 0.87
N ARG A 260 -20.33 8.42 0.34
CA ARG A 260 -19.67 9.29 -0.65
C ARG A 260 -20.50 9.53 -1.89
N PHE A 261 -21.29 8.56 -2.33
CA PHE A 261 -22.12 8.68 -3.53
C PHE A 261 -23.54 9.17 -3.22
N ASN A 262 -24.05 8.94 -2.01
CA ASN A 262 -25.37 9.42 -1.61
C ASN A 262 -25.36 10.92 -1.26
N SER A 263 -24.22 11.50 -0.86
CA SER A 263 -24.10 12.93 -0.56
C SER A 263 -23.91 13.83 -1.79
N THR A 264 -23.98 13.29 -2.99
CA THR A 264 -23.88 14.02 -4.27
C THR A 264 -25.23 14.17 -4.97
N THR A 265 -26.33 13.74 -4.35
CA THR A 265 -27.72 14.01 -4.72
C THR A 265 -28.34 15.05 -3.78
#